data_03b73791a90bc684caac4bb2ac52ea84
#
_entry.id   03b73791a90bc684caac4bb2ac52ea84
#
_cell.length_a   1.000
_cell.length_b   1.000
_cell.length_c   1.000
_cell.angle_alpha   90.00
_cell.angle_beta   90.00
_cell.angle_gamma   90.00
#
_symmetry.space_group_name_H-M   'P 1'
#
loop_
_entity.id
_entity.type
_entity.pdbx_description
1 polymer ?
#
loop_
_entity_poly.entity_id
_entity_poly.type
_entity_poly.pdbx_seq_one_letter_code
_entity_poly.pdbx_strand_id
1 'polypeptide(L)'
;RYFDRALSHNKARAEYALAQNGMLYDVESMADDQHMDTLQRMKLRKRLAYPIIRAFEKWCICEQGKVLPKSPIGKAISYFLNNSRRLVKYTMDGRYLPDTNLIENSVRPVAVGRKNYLFCGNHDAAEDAAVIYSLMGCCKAADVDFKQWMNYFLNHVHEYDSDYSKDLANLLPHSLKEQGTFKNLIKPQTEKKQNGWSYGTEFDDSFQIVKENDLGKLEFNFQIKK
;
A
#
# COMPACT_ATOMS: atom_id res chain seq x y z
N ARG A 1 -12.84 -2.42 1.48
CA ARG A 1 -13.95 -2.62 0.49
C ARG A 1 -15.10 -3.47 1.05
N TYR A 2 -14.88 -4.65 1.69
CA TYR A 2 -15.99 -5.49 2.21
C TYR A 2 -16.74 -4.79 3.36
N PHE A 3 -16.03 -4.23 4.33
CA PHE A 3 -16.64 -3.48 5.44
C PHE A 3 -17.28 -2.18 4.96
N ASP A 4 -16.70 -1.50 3.99
CA ASP A 4 -17.27 -0.31 3.37
C ASP A 4 -18.63 -0.62 2.71
N ARG A 5 -18.72 -1.71 1.95
CA ARG A 5 -20.01 -2.18 1.39
C ARG A 5 -21.04 -2.56 2.46
N ALA A 6 -20.61 -2.89 3.67
CA ALA A 6 -21.50 -3.24 4.75
C ALA A 6 -22.07 -2.03 5.51
N LEU A 7 -21.58 -0.80 5.25
CA LEU A 7 -22.05 0.42 5.92
C LEU A 7 -23.55 0.64 5.78
N SER A 8 -24.10 0.40 4.61
CA SER A 8 -25.54 0.56 4.35
C SER A 8 -26.43 -0.46 5.06
N HIS A 9 -25.87 -1.59 5.50
CA HIS A 9 -26.63 -2.68 6.12
C HIS A 9 -26.41 -2.82 7.63
N ASN A 10 -25.20 -2.50 8.10
CA ASN A 10 -24.84 -2.57 9.51
C ASN A 10 -23.77 -1.53 9.84
N LYS A 11 -24.24 -0.30 9.97
CA LYS A 11 -23.38 0.88 10.12
C LYS A 11 -22.42 0.75 11.29
N ALA A 12 -22.90 0.46 12.49
CA ALA A 12 -22.07 0.43 13.69
C ALA A 12 -20.92 -0.57 13.63
N ARG A 13 -21.18 -1.81 13.14
CA ARG A 13 -20.13 -2.82 12.98
C ARG A 13 -19.16 -2.49 11.86
N ALA A 14 -19.65 -1.90 10.79
CA ALA A 14 -18.83 -1.51 9.65
C ALA A 14 -17.91 -0.33 10.00
N GLU A 15 -18.43 0.68 10.67
CA GLU A 15 -17.65 1.84 11.16
C GLU A 15 -16.56 1.41 12.14
N TYR A 16 -16.88 0.53 13.09
CA TYR A 16 -15.87 -0.02 13.99
C TYR A 16 -14.74 -0.71 13.24
N ALA A 17 -15.08 -1.56 12.27
CA ALA A 17 -14.07 -2.28 11.48
C ALA A 17 -13.22 -1.33 10.61
N LEU A 18 -13.83 -0.28 10.05
CA LEU A 18 -13.12 0.73 9.28
C LEU A 18 -12.20 1.58 10.16
N ALA A 19 -12.63 1.92 11.38
CA ALA A 19 -11.78 2.59 12.36
C ALA A 19 -10.55 1.75 12.73
N GLN A 20 -10.72 0.45 12.99
CA GLN A 20 -9.57 -0.45 13.24
C GLN A 20 -8.60 -0.49 12.05
N ASN A 21 -9.13 -0.47 10.83
CA ASN A 21 -8.28 -0.41 9.63
C ASN A 21 -7.56 0.95 9.52
N GLY A 22 -8.23 2.05 9.84
CA GLY A 22 -7.62 3.39 9.91
C GLY A 22 -6.41 3.40 10.84
N MET A 23 -6.55 2.87 12.06
CA MET A 23 -5.46 2.80 13.05
C MET A 23 -4.21 2.06 12.52
N LEU A 24 -4.38 1.06 11.63
CA LEU A 24 -3.23 0.39 11.01
C LEU A 24 -2.48 1.31 10.04
N TYR A 25 -3.20 2.14 9.28
CA TYR A 25 -2.59 3.15 8.41
C TYR A 25 -1.95 4.29 9.20
N ASP A 26 -2.52 4.66 10.35
CA ASP A 26 -1.91 5.66 11.24
C ASP A 26 -0.54 5.19 11.74
N VAL A 27 -0.39 3.90 12.07
CA VAL A 27 0.92 3.31 12.43
C VAL A 27 1.92 3.41 11.27
N GLU A 28 1.48 3.22 10.02
CA GLU A 28 2.36 3.38 8.86
C GLU A 28 2.74 4.84 8.63
N SER A 29 1.78 5.77 8.75
CA SER A 29 2.05 7.20 8.64
C SER A 29 3.06 7.67 9.69
N MET A 30 2.94 7.20 10.94
CA MET A 30 3.94 7.48 11.98
C MET A 30 5.35 6.99 11.59
N ALA A 31 5.45 5.83 10.95
CA ALA A 31 6.73 5.30 10.49
C ALA A 31 7.31 6.10 9.33
N ASP A 32 6.46 6.58 8.42
CA ASP A 32 6.85 7.40 7.27
C ASP A 32 7.29 8.81 7.72
N ASP A 33 6.52 9.46 8.58
CA ASP A 33 6.81 10.80 9.11
C ASP A 33 8.13 10.85 9.89
N GLN A 34 8.46 9.77 10.58
CA GLN A 34 9.72 9.63 11.32
C GLN A 34 10.86 9.04 10.48
N HIS A 35 10.65 8.84 9.18
CA HIS A 35 11.65 8.26 8.26
C HIS A 35 12.29 6.97 8.80
N MET A 36 11.47 6.11 9.42
CA MET A 36 11.96 4.90 10.07
C MET A 36 12.56 3.91 9.08
N ASP A 37 13.71 3.34 9.44
CA ASP A 37 14.29 2.23 8.71
C ASP A 37 13.43 0.94 8.82
N THR A 38 13.80 -0.08 8.06
CA THR A 38 13.08 -1.36 8.01
C THR A 38 12.96 -2.02 9.39
N LEU A 39 14.01 -1.96 10.21
CA LEU A 39 14.02 -2.61 11.52
C LEU A 39 13.17 -1.82 12.53
N GLN A 40 13.26 -0.49 12.51
CA GLN A 40 12.47 0.40 13.35
C GLN A 40 10.98 0.26 13.01
N ARG A 41 10.63 0.23 11.71
CA ARG A 41 9.25 0.02 11.24
C ARG A 41 8.71 -1.34 11.70
N MET A 42 9.50 -2.40 11.59
CA MET A 42 9.11 -3.72 12.09
C MET A 42 8.83 -3.70 13.61
N LYS A 43 9.69 -3.04 14.40
CA LYS A 43 9.49 -2.90 15.85
C LYS A 43 8.23 -2.12 16.18
N LEU A 44 7.98 -1.00 15.48
CA LEU A 44 6.76 -0.19 15.63
C LEU A 44 5.51 -1.02 15.33
N ARG A 45 5.48 -1.76 14.21
CA ARG A 45 4.37 -2.64 13.83
C ARG A 45 4.10 -3.72 14.87
N LYS A 46 5.15 -4.36 15.40
CA LYS A 46 4.99 -5.37 16.47
C LYS A 46 4.41 -4.76 17.74
N ARG A 47 4.77 -3.53 18.06
CA ARG A 47 4.30 -2.85 19.26
C ARG A 47 2.87 -2.32 19.13
N LEU A 48 2.51 -1.72 17.97
CA LEU A 48 1.22 -1.04 17.77
C LEU A 48 0.27 -1.78 16.85
N ALA A 49 0.69 -2.19 15.66
CA ALA A 49 -0.20 -2.79 14.66
C ALA A 49 -0.60 -4.23 15.00
N TYR A 50 0.33 -5.03 15.52
CA TYR A 50 0.03 -6.42 15.90
C TYR A 50 -1.08 -6.54 16.94
N PRO A 51 -1.08 -5.78 18.06
CA PRO A 51 -2.19 -5.80 19.02
C PRO A 51 -3.52 -5.38 18.41
N ILE A 52 -3.54 -4.37 17.54
CA ILE A 52 -4.76 -3.93 16.84
C ILE A 52 -5.34 -5.08 16.01
N ILE A 53 -4.53 -5.77 15.21
CA ILE A 53 -4.99 -6.90 14.41
C ILE A 53 -5.54 -8.02 15.29
N ARG A 54 -4.88 -8.33 16.40
CA ARG A 54 -5.31 -9.40 17.32
C ARG A 54 -6.59 -9.03 18.06
N ALA A 55 -6.75 -7.77 18.47
CA ALA A 55 -7.99 -7.29 19.07
C ALA A 55 -9.15 -7.35 18.06
N PHE A 56 -8.91 -6.92 16.84
CA PHE A 56 -9.89 -6.97 15.76
C PHE A 56 -10.26 -8.41 15.38
N GLU A 57 -9.31 -9.33 15.36
CA GLU A 57 -9.57 -10.77 15.14
C GLU A 57 -10.49 -11.34 16.21
N LYS A 58 -10.21 -11.06 17.50
CA LYS A 58 -11.07 -11.47 18.61
C LYS A 58 -12.49 -10.91 18.46
N TRP A 59 -12.59 -9.62 18.13
CA TRP A 59 -13.90 -8.99 17.89
C TRP A 59 -14.64 -9.67 16.73
N CYS A 60 -13.97 -9.95 15.60
CA CYS A 60 -14.58 -10.65 14.47
C CYS A 60 -15.11 -12.04 14.86
N ILE A 61 -14.35 -12.79 15.66
CA ILE A 61 -14.79 -14.11 16.17
C ILE A 61 -16.06 -13.97 17.02
N CYS A 62 -16.09 -12.97 17.92
CA CYS A 62 -17.27 -12.73 18.76
C CYS A 62 -18.50 -12.27 17.95
N GLU A 63 -18.31 -11.51 16.89
CA GLU A 63 -19.41 -10.99 16.08
C GLU A 63 -19.88 -11.95 15.01
N GLN A 64 -19.06 -12.92 14.60
CA GLN A 64 -19.40 -13.89 13.56
C GLN A 64 -20.67 -14.68 13.88
N GLY A 65 -20.86 -15.08 15.15
CA GLY A 65 -22.06 -15.81 15.61
C GLY A 65 -23.33 -14.94 15.73
N LYS A 66 -23.19 -13.60 15.68
CA LYS A 66 -24.30 -12.65 15.87
C LYS A 66 -24.84 -12.08 14.54
N VAL A 67 -24.24 -12.43 13.41
CA VAL A 67 -24.59 -11.91 12.09
C VAL A 67 -24.91 -13.05 11.12
N LEU A 68 -25.77 -12.78 10.15
CA LEU A 68 -26.09 -13.78 9.12
C LEU A 68 -24.86 -13.97 8.21
N PRO A 69 -24.39 -15.22 7.99
CA PRO A 69 -23.15 -15.48 7.21
C PRO A 69 -23.19 -14.92 5.78
N LYS A 70 -24.35 -14.89 5.14
CA LYS A 70 -24.54 -14.38 3.77
C LYS A 70 -24.74 -12.86 3.70
N SER A 71 -24.93 -12.18 4.84
CA SER A 71 -25.05 -10.72 4.88
C SER A 71 -23.74 -10.04 4.47
N PRO A 72 -23.77 -8.76 4.01
CA PRO A 72 -22.56 -8.01 3.68
C PRO A 72 -21.54 -7.99 4.82
N ILE A 73 -21.99 -7.77 6.05
CA ILE A 73 -21.11 -7.75 7.23
C ILE A 73 -20.59 -9.17 7.59
N GLY A 74 -21.42 -10.20 7.48
CA GLY A 74 -20.98 -11.58 7.71
C GLY A 74 -19.91 -12.03 6.70
N LYS A 75 -20.06 -11.66 5.42
CA LYS A 75 -19.05 -11.91 4.38
C LYS A 75 -17.76 -11.13 4.67
N ALA A 76 -17.85 -9.88 5.16
CA ALA A 76 -16.69 -9.08 5.51
C ALA A 76 -15.91 -9.70 6.68
N ILE A 77 -16.59 -10.13 7.73
CA ILE A 77 -15.98 -10.79 8.90
C ILE A 77 -15.33 -12.12 8.47
N SER A 78 -16.03 -12.96 7.71
CA SER A 78 -15.49 -14.24 7.23
C SER A 78 -14.26 -14.02 6.34
N TYR A 79 -14.28 -13.03 5.45
CA TYR A 79 -13.13 -12.68 4.62
C TYR A 79 -11.91 -12.27 5.46
N PHE A 80 -12.12 -11.43 6.48
CA PHE A 80 -11.04 -11.03 7.37
C PHE A 80 -10.47 -12.24 8.12
N LEU A 81 -11.29 -13.07 8.75
CA LEU A 81 -10.85 -14.23 9.52
C LEU A 81 -10.06 -15.23 8.68
N ASN A 82 -10.46 -15.44 7.42
CA ASN A 82 -9.75 -16.31 6.49
C ASN A 82 -8.37 -15.79 6.10
N ASN A 83 -8.17 -14.47 6.19
CA ASN A 83 -6.92 -13.81 5.78
C ASN A 83 -6.09 -13.27 6.97
N SER A 84 -6.60 -13.32 8.20
CA SER A 84 -5.96 -12.72 9.38
C SER A 84 -4.53 -13.21 9.60
N ARG A 85 -4.27 -14.52 9.43
CA ARG A 85 -2.93 -15.11 9.54
C ARG A 85 -1.93 -14.57 8.50
N ARG A 86 -2.41 -14.25 7.30
CA ARG A 86 -1.59 -13.65 6.23
C ARG A 86 -1.33 -12.18 6.53
N LEU A 87 -2.36 -11.48 7.01
CA LEU A 87 -2.24 -10.07 7.37
C LEU A 87 -1.20 -9.86 8.48
N VAL A 88 -1.19 -10.70 9.51
CA VAL A 88 -0.21 -10.62 10.61
C VAL A 88 1.24 -10.63 10.11
N LYS A 89 1.53 -11.33 9.00
CA LYS A 89 2.90 -11.44 8.49
C LYS A 89 3.54 -10.09 8.12
N TYR A 90 2.74 -9.08 7.74
CA TYR A 90 3.30 -7.77 7.41
C TYR A 90 3.94 -7.07 8.62
N THR A 91 3.55 -7.45 9.84
CA THR A 91 4.16 -6.91 11.08
C THR A 91 5.54 -7.52 11.38
N MET A 92 5.92 -8.59 10.68
CA MET A 92 7.17 -9.32 10.92
C MET A 92 8.34 -8.77 10.12
N ASP A 93 8.09 -7.95 9.10
CA ASP A 93 9.13 -7.36 8.25
C ASP A 93 8.72 -5.93 7.84
N GLY A 94 9.59 -4.96 8.08
CA GLY A 94 9.32 -3.56 7.75
C GLY A 94 9.29 -3.26 6.25
N ARG A 95 9.76 -4.17 5.40
CA ARG A 95 9.73 -4.02 3.93
C ARG A 95 8.36 -4.31 3.32
N TYR A 96 7.53 -5.11 3.98
CA TYR A 96 6.19 -5.41 3.47
C TYR A 96 5.30 -4.19 3.55
N LEU A 97 4.53 -3.95 2.50
CA LEU A 97 3.49 -2.93 2.50
C LEU A 97 2.17 -3.52 3.00
N PRO A 98 1.34 -2.74 3.70
CA PRO A 98 0.04 -3.19 4.19
C PRO A 98 -0.98 -3.38 3.07
N ASP A 99 -0.74 -2.80 1.90
CA ASP A 99 -1.59 -2.88 0.71
C ASP A 99 -0.80 -3.12 -0.57
N THR A 100 -1.51 -3.25 -1.68
CA THR A 100 -0.95 -3.44 -3.03
C THR A 100 -1.12 -2.20 -3.92
N ASN A 101 -1.39 -1.04 -3.34
CA ASN A 101 -1.66 0.21 -4.08
C ASN A 101 -0.54 0.57 -5.06
N LEU A 102 0.71 0.29 -4.70
CA LEU A 102 1.86 0.55 -5.57
C LEU A 102 1.74 -0.25 -6.89
N ILE A 103 1.43 -1.55 -6.78
CA ILE A 103 1.26 -2.43 -7.95
C ILE A 103 -0.02 -2.07 -8.71
N GLU A 104 -1.14 -1.83 -8.01
CA GLU A 104 -2.39 -1.42 -8.64
C GLU A 104 -2.22 -0.11 -9.44
N ASN A 105 -1.48 0.86 -8.92
CA ASN A 105 -1.14 2.09 -9.62
C ASN A 105 -0.22 1.87 -10.83
N SER A 106 0.67 0.89 -10.76
CA SER A 106 1.55 0.53 -11.88
C SER A 106 0.79 -0.13 -13.03
N VAL A 107 -0.24 -0.92 -12.74
CA VAL A 107 -1.09 -1.58 -13.75
C VAL A 107 -2.18 -0.64 -14.29
N ARG A 108 -2.50 0.43 -13.60
CA ARG A 108 -3.57 1.37 -13.98
C ARG A 108 -3.44 1.94 -15.41
N PRO A 109 -2.25 2.36 -15.90
CA PRO A 109 -2.08 2.81 -17.27
C PRO A 109 -2.51 1.78 -18.31
N VAL A 110 -2.18 0.50 -18.09
CA VAL A 110 -2.61 -0.62 -18.95
C VAL A 110 -4.14 -0.73 -18.95
N ALA A 111 -4.77 -0.68 -17.77
CA ALA A 111 -6.21 -0.80 -17.63
C ALA A 111 -6.95 0.37 -18.30
N VAL A 112 -6.39 1.57 -18.28
CA VAL A 112 -6.95 2.75 -18.96
C VAL A 112 -6.71 2.67 -20.48
N GLY A 113 -5.48 2.33 -20.90
CA GLY A 113 -5.10 2.19 -22.31
C GLY A 113 -5.97 1.15 -23.04
N ARG A 114 -6.26 0.02 -22.39
CA ARG A 114 -7.13 -1.02 -22.93
C ARG A 114 -8.52 -0.51 -23.33
N LYS A 115 -9.03 0.54 -22.71
CA LYS A 115 -10.31 1.16 -23.12
C LYS A 115 -10.22 1.89 -24.45
N ASN A 116 -9.00 2.29 -24.86
CA ASN A 116 -8.78 3.01 -26.10
C ASN A 116 -8.51 2.06 -27.27
N TYR A 117 -7.64 1.08 -27.10
CA TYR A 117 -7.24 0.17 -28.20
C TYR A 117 -7.88 -1.22 -28.12
N LEU A 118 -8.63 -1.55 -27.08
CA LEU A 118 -9.42 -2.77 -26.83
C LEU A 118 -8.59 -4.06 -26.74
N PHE A 119 -7.66 -4.33 -27.67
CA PHE A 119 -6.83 -5.51 -27.73
C PHE A 119 -5.47 -5.20 -28.38
N CYS A 120 -4.47 -6.07 -28.19
CA CYS A 120 -3.12 -5.90 -28.70
C CYS A 120 -2.84 -6.65 -30.02
N GLY A 121 -3.85 -7.21 -30.65
CA GLY A 121 -3.72 -7.94 -31.91
C GLY A 121 -3.37 -9.42 -31.69
N ASN A 122 -2.18 -9.74 -31.18
CA ASN A 122 -1.72 -11.09 -30.85
C ASN A 122 -1.05 -11.14 -29.49
N HIS A 123 -0.56 -12.33 -29.12
CA HIS A 123 0.09 -12.55 -27.82
C HIS A 123 1.44 -11.83 -27.73
N ASP A 124 2.24 -11.89 -28.77
CA ASP A 124 3.58 -11.27 -28.80
C ASP A 124 3.47 -9.75 -28.64
N ALA A 125 2.52 -9.10 -29.35
CA ALA A 125 2.26 -7.68 -29.19
C ALA A 125 1.78 -7.30 -27.77
N ALA A 126 1.10 -8.22 -27.07
CA ALA A 126 0.72 -8.01 -25.68
C ALA A 126 1.92 -8.10 -24.74
N GLU A 127 2.87 -8.99 -25.01
CA GLU A 127 4.13 -9.09 -24.25
C GLU A 127 5.00 -7.85 -24.48
N ASP A 128 5.16 -7.40 -25.72
CA ASP A 128 5.87 -6.16 -26.04
C ASP A 128 5.26 -4.95 -25.33
N ALA A 129 3.92 -4.84 -25.34
CA ALA A 129 3.22 -3.80 -24.63
C ALA A 129 3.48 -3.87 -23.10
N ALA A 130 3.51 -5.08 -22.53
CA ALA A 130 3.79 -5.27 -21.10
C ALA A 130 5.21 -4.81 -20.74
N VAL A 131 6.20 -5.09 -21.59
CA VAL A 131 7.59 -4.60 -21.43
C VAL A 131 7.62 -3.08 -21.43
N ILE A 132 7.02 -2.44 -22.44
CA ILE A 132 6.99 -0.97 -22.55
C ILE A 132 6.29 -0.33 -21.34
N TYR A 133 5.13 -0.85 -20.91
CA TYR A 133 4.44 -0.35 -19.71
C TYR A 133 5.27 -0.55 -18.44
N SER A 134 6.04 -1.63 -18.34
CA SER A 134 6.94 -1.86 -17.21
C SER A 134 8.06 -0.82 -17.18
N LEU A 135 8.68 -0.52 -18.31
CA LEU A 135 9.72 0.51 -18.44
C LEU A 135 9.15 1.92 -18.15
N MET A 136 7.92 2.22 -18.61
CA MET A 136 7.23 3.45 -18.22
C MET A 136 7.01 3.52 -16.69
N GLY A 137 6.67 2.40 -16.07
CA GLY A 137 6.55 2.28 -14.61
C GLY A 137 7.87 2.55 -13.89
N CYS A 138 8.98 2.00 -14.40
CA CYS A 138 10.33 2.25 -13.88
C CYS A 138 10.73 3.72 -14.00
N CYS A 139 10.46 4.36 -15.15
CA CYS A 139 10.70 5.79 -15.33
C CYS A 139 9.92 6.62 -14.32
N LYS A 140 8.63 6.31 -14.13
CA LYS A 140 7.78 6.99 -13.15
C LYS A 140 8.29 6.81 -11.71
N ALA A 141 8.72 5.60 -11.36
CA ALA A 141 9.26 5.30 -10.03
C ALA A 141 10.59 6.03 -9.78
N ALA A 142 11.42 6.16 -10.82
CA ALA A 142 12.68 6.89 -10.78
C ALA A 142 12.51 8.42 -10.96
N ASP A 143 11.29 8.91 -11.17
CA ASP A 143 11.02 10.32 -11.52
C ASP A 143 11.85 10.80 -12.71
N VAL A 144 11.83 10.01 -13.79
CA VAL A 144 12.48 10.28 -15.08
C VAL A 144 11.40 10.41 -16.16
N ASP A 145 11.54 11.38 -17.06
CA ASP A 145 10.64 11.50 -18.20
C ASP A 145 10.83 10.33 -19.18
N PHE A 146 9.75 9.59 -19.46
CA PHE A 146 9.81 8.40 -20.30
C PHE A 146 10.30 8.70 -21.73
N LYS A 147 9.90 9.84 -22.32
CA LYS A 147 10.31 10.20 -23.67
C LYS A 147 11.82 10.51 -23.75
N GLN A 148 12.34 11.23 -22.75
CA GLN A 148 13.76 11.54 -22.67
C GLN A 148 14.58 10.25 -22.45
N TRP A 149 14.11 9.38 -21.54
CA TRP A 149 14.76 8.11 -21.31
C TRP A 149 14.75 7.20 -22.56
N MET A 150 13.62 7.08 -23.23
CA MET A 150 13.50 6.24 -24.43
C MET A 150 14.42 6.72 -25.56
N ASN A 151 14.49 8.06 -25.78
CA ASN A 151 15.40 8.61 -26.75
C ASN A 151 16.87 8.31 -26.39
N TYR A 152 17.23 8.44 -25.12
CA TYR A 152 18.57 8.11 -24.67
C TYR A 152 18.85 6.61 -24.87
N PHE A 153 17.95 5.75 -24.45
CA PHE A 153 18.06 4.30 -24.59
C PHE A 153 18.27 3.87 -26.04
N LEU A 154 17.42 4.34 -26.94
CA LEU A 154 17.51 3.99 -28.37
C LEU A 154 18.81 4.46 -29.03
N ASN A 155 19.39 5.56 -28.58
CA ASN A 155 20.67 6.07 -29.12
C ASN A 155 21.89 5.31 -28.57
N HIS A 156 21.80 4.63 -27.44
CA HIS A 156 22.96 4.00 -26.79
C HIS A 156 22.86 2.46 -26.69
N VAL A 157 21.69 1.86 -26.94
CA VAL A 157 21.51 0.41 -26.76
C VAL A 157 22.45 -0.40 -27.64
N HIS A 158 22.77 0.05 -28.88
CA HIS A 158 23.69 -0.64 -29.77
C HIS A 158 25.14 -0.65 -29.32
N GLU A 159 25.52 0.22 -28.38
CA GLU A 159 26.85 0.17 -27.77
C GLU A 159 27.03 -1.08 -26.90
N TYR A 160 25.92 -1.74 -26.57
CA TYR A 160 25.83 -2.92 -25.70
C TYR A 160 25.66 -4.20 -26.52
N ASP A 161 25.25 -4.13 -27.79
CA ASP A 161 24.98 -5.31 -28.65
C ASP A 161 26.22 -6.13 -28.95
N SER A 162 27.39 -5.50 -29.00
CA SER A 162 28.67 -6.14 -29.36
C SER A 162 29.63 -6.25 -28.17
N ASP A 163 29.28 -5.72 -27.02
CA ASP A 163 30.15 -5.68 -25.84
C ASP A 163 29.48 -6.32 -24.63
N TYR A 164 29.61 -7.63 -24.49
CA TYR A 164 29.07 -8.42 -23.39
C TYR A 164 29.68 -8.09 -22.01
N SER A 165 30.69 -7.23 -21.94
CA SER A 165 31.21 -6.73 -20.66
C SER A 165 30.37 -5.63 -20.08
N LYS A 166 29.51 -4.99 -20.87
CA LYS A 166 28.60 -3.93 -20.45
C LYS A 166 27.28 -4.52 -19.96
N ASP A 167 26.84 -4.12 -18.79
CA ASP A 167 25.54 -4.52 -18.23
C ASP A 167 24.44 -3.57 -18.72
N LEU A 168 23.44 -4.11 -19.44
CA LEU A 168 22.24 -3.38 -19.86
C LEU A 168 21.49 -2.71 -18.69
N ALA A 169 21.68 -3.21 -17.46
CA ALA A 169 21.11 -2.59 -16.27
C ALA A 169 21.57 -1.12 -16.09
N ASN A 170 22.71 -0.75 -16.65
CA ASN A 170 23.21 0.64 -16.65
C ASN A 170 22.32 1.60 -17.45
N LEU A 171 21.53 1.10 -18.40
CA LEU A 171 20.57 1.88 -19.19
C LEU A 171 19.19 2.00 -18.52
N LEU A 172 18.98 1.35 -17.38
CA LEU A 172 17.71 1.48 -16.66
C LEU A 172 17.52 2.89 -16.10
N PRO A 173 16.26 3.38 -15.99
CA PRO A 173 15.97 4.76 -15.60
C PRO A 173 16.60 5.18 -14.28
N HIS A 174 16.58 4.30 -13.27
CA HIS A 174 17.16 4.58 -11.95
C HIS A 174 18.70 4.67 -12.03
N SER A 175 19.35 3.76 -12.76
CA SER A 175 20.81 3.77 -12.92
C SER A 175 21.31 5.04 -13.61
N LEU A 176 20.62 5.44 -14.68
CA LEU A 176 20.97 6.68 -15.40
C LEU A 176 20.71 7.94 -14.56
N LYS A 177 19.68 7.91 -13.70
CA LYS A 177 19.44 9.01 -12.77
C LYS A 177 20.53 9.11 -11.71
N GLU A 178 20.97 7.99 -11.13
CA GLU A 178 22.07 7.93 -10.17
C GLU A 178 23.40 8.41 -10.78
N GLN A 179 23.62 8.10 -12.07
CA GLN A 179 24.76 8.59 -12.83
C GLN A 179 24.67 10.10 -13.20
N GLY A 180 23.54 10.75 -12.91
CA GLY A 180 23.34 12.17 -13.18
C GLY A 180 22.99 12.50 -14.63
N THR A 181 22.70 11.50 -15.48
CA THR A 181 22.33 11.68 -16.90
C THR A 181 21.03 12.46 -17.04
N PHE A 182 20.07 12.25 -16.15
CA PHE A 182 18.81 12.99 -16.11
C PHE A 182 18.78 13.89 -14.88
N LYS A 183 18.75 15.22 -15.13
CA LYS A 183 18.51 16.19 -14.06
C LYS A 183 17.11 15.99 -13.51
N ASN A 184 16.95 16.13 -12.19
CA ASN A 184 15.65 16.11 -11.55
C ASN A 184 14.76 17.14 -12.25
N LEU A 185 13.75 16.67 -12.98
CA LEU A 185 12.65 17.53 -13.39
C LEU A 185 11.89 17.85 -12.10
N ILE A 186 12.22 18.99 -11.50
CA ILE A 186 11.38 19.57 -10.45
C ILE A 186 10.05 19.89 -11.14
N LYS A 187 9.16 18.93 -11.19
CA LYS A 187 7.75 19.26 -11.39
C LYS A 187 7.37 20.12 -10.18
N PRO A 188 6.82 21.33 -10.39
CA PRO A 188 6.22 22.05 -9.28
C PRO A 188 5.31 21.04 -8.61
N GLN A 189 5.46 20.84 -7.29
CA GLN A 189 4.55 20.03 -6.52
C GLN A 189 3.19 20.66 -6.75
N THR A 190 2.43 20.11 -7.70
CA THR A 190 0.99 20.29 -7.68
C THR A 190 0.62 19.74 -6.33
N GLU A 191 0.27 20.66 -5.42
CA GLU A 191 -0.28 20.33 -4.12
C GLU A 191 -1.13 19.10 -4.31
N LYS A 192 -0.71 17.98 -3.71
CA LYS A 192 -1.57 16.82 -3.66
C LYS A 192 -2.82 17.35 -3.00
N LYS A 193 -3.86 17.63 -3.80
CA LYS A 193 -5.20 17.70 -3.25
C LYS A 193 -5.29 16.38 -2.50
N GLN A 194 -5.12 16.48 -1.21
CA GLN A 194 -5.50 15.43 -0.30
C GLN A 194 -6.98 15.21 -0.62
N ASN A 195 -7.27 14.24 -1.47
CA ASN A 195 -8.54 13.58 -1.44
C ASN A 195 -8.52 12.81 -0.12
N GLY A 196 -8.43 13.60 0.95
CA GLY A 196 -8.64 13.16 2.29
C GLY A 196 -10.06 12.69 2.38
N TRP A 197 -10.24 11.42 2.46
CA TRP A 197 -11.30 10.89 3.26
C TRP A 197 -10.92 11.28 4.70
N SER A 198 -11.22 12.54 5.05
CA SER A 198 -11.23 12.97 6.43
C SER A 198 -12.44 12.29 7.05
N TYR A 199 -12.25 11.11 7.60
CA TYR A 199 -13.09 10.70 8.70
C TYR A 199 -12.76 11.71 9.80
N GLY A 200 -13.70 12.65 10.04
CA GLY A 200 -13.63 13.57 11.16
C GLY A 200 -13.66 12.77 12.46
N THR A 201 -12.52 12.40 12.91
CA THR A 201 -12.26 12.01 14.27
C THR A 201 -11.47 13.16 14.87
N GLU A 202 -12.18 14.08 15.52
CA GLU A 202 -11.57 14.84 16.60
C GLU A 202 -11.04 13.80 17.58
N PHE A 203 -9.74 13.58 17.57
CA PHE A 203 -9.06 12.83 18.61
C PHE A 203 -9.15 13.71 19.87
N ASP A 204 -10.05 13.38 20.76
CA ASP A 204 -10.01 13.83 22.14
C ASP A 204 -8.69 13.34 22.76
N ASP A 205 -7.93 14.25 23.37
CA ASP A 205 -6.63 14.02 24.03
C ASP A 205 -6.68 13.02 25.21
N SER A 206 -7.72 12.20 25.30
CA SER A 206 -7.91 11.21 26.37
C SER A 206 -7.19 9.88 26.11
N PHE A 207 -6.33 9.77 25.09
CA PHE A 207 -5.47 8.61 24.92
C PHE A 207 -4.28 8.67 25.88
N GLN A 208 -4.54 8.42 27.15
CA GLN A 208 -3.47 8.19 28.12
C GLN A 208 -2.88 6.79 27.85
N ILE A 209 -1.62 6.78 27.42
CA ILE A 209 -0.79 5.58 27.43
C ILE A 209 -0.66 5.14 28.87
N VAL A 210 -1.40 4.10 29.26
CA VAL A 210 -1.24 3.47 30.56
C VAL A 210 0.18 2.90 30.62
N LYS A 211 0.95 3.31 31.63
CA LYS A 211 2.32 2.89 31.86
C LYS A 211 2.44 1.37 31.82
N GLU A 212 3.50 0.92 31.18
CA GLU A 212 3.97 -0.46 31.15
C GLU A 212 4.03 -1.02 32.58
N ASN A 213 3.19 -1.99 32.89
CA ASN A 213 3.39 -2.80 34.10
C ASN A 213 4.49 -3.82 33.82
N ASP A 214 5.30 -4.14 34.83
CA ASP A 214 6.51 -4.99 34.83
C ASP A 214 6.34 -6.43 34.29
N LEU A 215 5.22 -6.76 33.63
CA LEU A 215 4.87 -8.06 33.10
C LEU A 215 4.52 -8.06 31.59
N GLY A 216 4.74 -6.96 30.86
CA GLY A 216 4.57 -6.93 29.40
C GLY A 216 3.15 -7.21 28.91
N LYS A 217 2.11 -7.04 29.74
CA LYS A 217 0.70 -7.14 29.35
C LYS A 217 0.11 -5.76 29.16
N LEU A 218 -0.15 -5.39 27.90
CA LEU A 218 -0.92 -4.21 27.56
C LEU A 218 -2.40 -4.51 27.79
N GLU A 219 -3.00 -3.93 28.82
CA GLU A 219 -4.43 -3.89 29.02
C GLU A 219 -4.98 -2.60 28.37
N PHE A 220 -5.83 -2.75 27.37
CA PHE A 220 -6.53 -1.64 26.74
C PHE A 220 -7.90 -1.46 27.41
N ASN A 221 -8.10 -0.38 28.12
CA ASN A 221 -9.41 0.02 28.64
C ASN A 221 -10.17 0.81 27.55
N PHE A 222 -11.15 0.17 26.92
CA PHE A 222 -12.10 0.83 26.05
C PHE A 222 -13.28 1.34 26.89
N GLN A 223 -13.34 2.63 27.15
CA GLN A 223 -14.59 3.25 27.62
C GLN A 223 -15.41 3.70 26.40
N ILE A 224 -16.46 2.94 26.10
CA ILE A 224 -17.50 3.37 25.17
C ILE A 224 -18.39 4.35 25.93
N LYS A 225 -18.28 5.64 25.65
CA LYS A 225 -19.32 6.60 26.06
C LYS A 225 -20.61 6.27 25.30
N LYS A 226 -21.68 6.08 26.08
CA LYS A 226 -23.05 5.86 25.57
C LYS A 226 -23.61 7.10 24.90
#